data_6446f07475232b38026c68fdb6fe1e17
#
_entry.id   6446f07475232b38026c68fdb6fe1e17
#
_cell.length_a   1.000
_cell.length_b   1.000
_cell.length_c   1.000
_cell.angle_alpha   90.00
_cell.angle_beta   90.00
_cell.angle_gamma   90.00
#
_symmetry.space_group_name_H-M   'P 1'
#
loop_
_entity.id
_entity.type
_entity.pdbx_description
1 polymer ?
#
loop_
_entity_poly.entity_id
_entity_poly.type
_entity_poly.pdbx_seq_one_letter_code
_entity_poly.pdbx_strand_id
1 'polypeptide(L)'
;MAKILIMSVDPTRNPPAISEIVGPIDRRLTEVLNIERMKWVAVDASLAEPFDALEALIFSGGKRIRPAFFHWAHVGAGGDPDSEVAVDAAAAIEMLHAFALAHDDVMDHSSSRRGEPSIWQRFATFHGDNAWKGDARDFGEAVAILVGDLAHVIADSLIRDLSPDVSGIWNELRLEVNIGQYLDVLSGVTRTFDQEGARRILEYKTGRYSVQRPLHLGAAIAGRFEDYCVPFTNFGQPVGVAFQLRDDLLGVFGDEEETGKPVGDDLREGKPTSLVAAAFERADQGQLEVLKLIGSHDLTSTDISDIQNVIIETEAERVIEEEIRNLTDSALSELESASLGVKASDALRELALFVAYRTY
;
A
#
# COMPACT_ATOMS: atom_id res chain seq x y z
N MET A 1 -16.66 -23.29 6.11
CA MET A 1 -16.12 -23.09 4.75
C MET A 1 -14.82 -22.29 4.72
N ALA A 2 -14.69 -21.15 5.42
CA ALA A 2 -13.45 -20.34 5.44
C ALA A 2 -12.17 -21.14 5.79
N LYS A 3 -12.22 -22.02 6.78
CA LYS A 3 -11.06 -22.82 7.21
C LYS A 3 -10.51 -23.77 6.13
N ILE A 4 -11.32 -24.18 5.16
CA ILE A 4 -10.93 -25.06 4.03
C ILE A 4 -10.36 -24.21 2.87
N LEU A 5 -10.87 -22.98 2.70
CA LEU A 5 -10.38 -22.07 1.67
C LEU A 5 -9.03 -21.43 2.01
N ILE A 6 -8.80 -21.07 3.27
CA ILE A 6 -7.51 -20.53 3.76
C ILE A 6 -6.36 -21.51 3.46
N MET A 7 -6.61 -22.83 3.48
CA MET A 7 -5.63 -23.85 3.13
C MET A 7 -5.31 -23.94 1.62
N SER A 8 -5.99 -23.20 0.76
CA SER A 8 -5.78 -23.25 -0.70
C SER A 8 -4.91 -22.13 -1.24
N VAL A 9 -4.68 -21.06 -0.47
CA VAL A 9 -3.79 -19.95 -0.84
C VAL A 9 -2.47 -20.12 -0.11
N ASP A 10 -1.38 -20.25 -0.86
CA ASP A 10 -0.02 -20.26 -0.30
C ASP A 10 0.33 -18.81 0.11
N PRO A 11 0.43 -18.49 1.40
CA PRO A 11 0.68 -17.13 1.85
C PRO A 11 2.10 -16.65 1.54
N THR A 12 2.98 -17.54 1.08
CA THR A 12 4.39 -17.27 0.77
C THR A 12 4.65 -16.99 -0.71
N ARG A 13 3.61 -16.99 -1.57
CA ARG A 13 3.74 -16.80 -3.02
C ARG A 13 2.66 -15.87 -3.56
N ASN A 14 3.02 -15.13 -4.61
CA ASN A 14 2.02 -14.37 -5.35
C ASN A 14 0.98 -15.33 -5.95
N PRO A 15 -0.31 -15.09 -5.70
CA PRO A 15 -1.37 -15.91 -6.24
C PRO A 15 -1.48 -15.77 -7.79
N PRO A 16 -2.06 -16.78 -8.48
CA PRO A 16 -2.36 -16.71 -9.89
C PRO A 16 -3.07 -15.43 -10.33
N ALA A 17 -4.01 -14.94 -9.53
CA ALA A 17 -4.72 -13.68 -9.76
C ALA A 17 -3.80 -12.46 -9.92
N ILE A 18 -2.62 -12.46 -9.30
CA ILE A 18 -1.57 -11.45 -9.51
C ILE A 18 -0.69 -11.82 -10.69
N SER A 19 -0.21 -13.06 -10.75
CA SER A 19 0.77 -13.50 -11.74
C SER A 19 0.28 -13.36 -13.18
N GLU A 20 -1.03 -13.52 -13.42
CA GLU A 20 -1.65 -13.38 -14.73
C GLU A 20 -1.57 -11.95 -15.29
N ILE A 21 -1.59 -10.93 -14.43
CA ILE A 21 -1.72 -9.52 -14.85
C ILE A 21 -0.41 -8.73 -14.85
N VAL A 22 0.63 -9.22 -14.16
CA VAL A 22 1.90 -8.48 -13.97
C VAL A 22 2.58 -8.16 -15.31
N GLY A 23 2.67 -9.14 -16.22
CA GLY A 23 3.44 -8.99 -17.46
C GLY A 23 3.00 -7.83 -18.37
N PRO A 24 1.71 -7.67 -18.71
CA PRO A 24 1.23 -6.53 -19.48
C PRO A 24 1.46 -5.18 -18.79
N ILE A 25 1.23 -5.11 -17.48
CA ILE A 25 1.39 -3.88 -16.68
C ILE A 25 2.85 -3.47 -16.61
N ASP A 26 3.75 -4.40 -16.33
CA ASP A 26 5.19 -4.11 -16.23
C ASP A 26 5.78 -3.68 -17.58
N ARG A 27 5.34 -4.29 -18.69
CA ARG A 27 5.73 -3.82 -20.03
C ARG A 27 5.26 -2.37 -20.26
N ARG A 28 4.03 -2.03 -19.88
CA ARG A 28 3.50 -0.68 -20.05
C ARG A 28 4.23 0.34 -19.19
N LEU A 29 4.50 0.02 -17.93
CA LEU A 29 5.31 0.86 -17.04
C LEU A 29 6.70 1.12 -17.62
N THR A 30 7.38 0.07 -18.08
CA THR A 30 8.70 0.18 -18.72
C THR A 30 8.65 1.07 -19.97
N GLU A 31 7.64 0.90 -20.82
CA GLU A 31 7.47 1.71 -22.04
C GLU A 31 7.29 3.19 -21.71
N VAL A 32 6.39 3.52 -20.80
CA VAL A 32 6.11 4.92 -20.42
C VAL A 32 7.31 5.58 -19.78
N LEU A 33 7.99 4.89 -18.86
CA LEU A 33 9.21 5.40 -18.23
C LEU A 33 10.32 5.63 -19.26
N ASN A 34 10.52 4.71 -20.19
CA ASN A 34 11.53 4.88 -21.27
C ASN A 34 11.22 6.06 -22.19
N ILE A 35 9.95 6.25 -22.56
CA ILE A 35 9.54 7.39 -23.41
C ILE A 35 9.86 8.72 -22.70
N GLU A 36 9.42 8.88 -21.45
CA GLU A 36 9.67 10.11 -20.71
C GLU A 36 11.16 10.29 -20.39
N ARG A 37 11.86 9.23 -19.99
CA ARG A 37 13.31 9.27 -19.75
C ARG A 37 14.07 9.73 -20.99
N MET A 38 13.84 9.15 -22.16
CA MET A 38 14.53 9.55 -23.41
C MET A 38 14.26 11.00 -23.76
N LYS A 39 13.02 11.47 -23.61
CA LYS A 39 12.61 12.84 -23.89
C LYS A 39 13.37 13.85 -23.00
N TRP A 40 13.45 13.59 -21.71
CA TRP A 40 14.03 14.53 -20.75
C TRP A 40 15.55 14.44 -20.66
N VAL A 41 16.14 13.26 -20.81
CA VAL A 41 17.61 13.11 -20.90
C VAL A 41 18.18 13.83 -22.13
N ALA A 42 17.39 13.97 -23.20
CA ALA A 42 17.78 14.80 -24.34
C ALA A 42 17.88 16.31 -24.01
N VAL A 43 17.20 16.78 -22.95
CA VAL A 43 17.31 18.15 -22.44
C VAL A 43 18.53 18.33 -21.57
N ASP A 44 18.75 17.38 -20.61
CA ASP A 44 19.90 17.37 -19.73
C ASP A 44 20.20 15.92 -19.27
N ALA A 45 21.46 15.49 -19.44
CA ALA A 45 21.87 14.12 -19.09
C ALA A 45 21.69 13.78 -17.61
N SER A 46 21.74 14.77 -16.71
CA SER A 46 21.54 14.56 -15.26
C SER A 46 20.12 14.10 -14.92
N LEU A 47 19.16 14.28 -15.82
CA LEU A 47 17.79 13.83 -15.64
C LEU A 47 17.62 12.29 -15.77
N ALA A 48 18.69 11.57 -16.12
CA ALA A 48 18.67 10.10 -16.08
C ALA A 48 18.44 9.57 -14.66
N GLU A 49 19.14 10.12 -13.67
CA GLU A 49 19.13 9.63 -12.27
C GLU A 49 17.74 9.62 -11.61
N PRO A 50 16.90 10.68 -11.71
CA PRO A 50 15.54 10.66 -11.19
C PRO A 50 14.66 9.57 -11.81
N PHE A 51 14.76 9.32 -13.13
CA PHE A 51 14.01 8.26 -13.81
C PHE A 51 14.52 6.87 -13.43
N ASP A 52 15.84 6.68 -13.31
CA ASP A 52 16.45 5.42 -12.87
C ASP A 52 16.07 5.10 -11.41
N ALA A 53 15.92 6.12 -10.55
CA ALA A 53 15.44 5.94 -9.19
C ALA A 53 13.94 5.56 -9.13
N LEU A 54 13.12 6.20 -9.96
CA LEU A 54 11.69 5.86 -10.08
C LEU A 54 11.49 4.44 -10.61
N GLU A 55 12.22 4.07 -11.65
CA GLU A 55 12.20 2.71 -12.22
C GLU A 55 12.60 1.67 -11.17
N ALA A 56 13.68 1.91 -10.44
CA ALA A 56 14.13 1.04 -9.36
C ALA A 56 13.04 0.87 -8.28
N LEU A 57 12.38 1.95 -7.82
CA LEU A 57 11.30 1.88 -6.85
C LEU A 57 10.12 1.03 -7.34
N ILE A 58 9.71 1.18 -8.61
CA ILE A 58 8.58 0.47 -9.20
C ILE A 58 8.88 -1.03 -9.32
N PHE A 59 10.11 -1.41 -9.72
CA PHE A 59 10.47 -2.79 -10.01
C PHE A 59 11.17 -3.53 -8.85
N SER A 60 11.46 -2.89 -7.73
CA SER A 60 12.02 -3.51 -6.52
C SER A 60 10.97 -4.32 -5.74
N GLY A 61 10.40 -5.37 -6.32
CA GLY A 61 9.54 -6.32 -5.60
C GLY A 61 8.09 -5.90 -5.34
N GLY A 62 7.54 -4.96 -6.11
CA GLY A 62 6.12 -4.60 -6.04
C GLY A 62 5.20 -5.77 -6.44
N LYS A 63 4.26 -6.16 -5.56
CA LYS A 63 3.34 -7.29 -5.78
C LYS A 63 2.19 -6.98 -6.75
N ARG A 64 2.01 -5.74 -7.20
CA ARG A 64 0.92 -5.32 -8.09
C ARG A 64 -0.49 -5.62 -7.55
N ILE A 65 -0.67 -5.57 -6.24
CA ILE A 65 -1.95 -5.88 -5.57
C ILE A 65 -3.06 -4.93 -6.03
N ARG A 66 -2.79 -3.61 -6.05
CA ARG A 66 -3.76 -2.59 -6.45
C ARG A 66 -4.21 -2.72 -7.90
N PRO A 67 -3.28 -2.87 -8.87
CA PRO A 67 -3.63 -3.22 -10.25
C PRO A 67 -4.40 -4.53 -10.38
N ALA A 68 -4.15 -5.54 -9.52
CA ALA A 68 -4.87 -6.81 -9.56
C ALA A 68 -6.34 -6.64 -9.15
N PHE A 69 -6.64 -5.94 -8.07
CA PHE A 69 -8.03 -5.62 -7.70
C PHE A 69 -8.74 -4.84 -8.80
N PHE A 70 -8.08 -3.84 -9.39
CA PHE A 70 -8.60 -3.10 -10.53
C PHE A 70 -8.91 -4.01 -11.72
N HIS A 71 -7.96 -4.83 -12.15
CA HIS A 71 -8.10 -5.69 -13.34
C HIS A 71 -9.26 -6.68 -13.18
N TRP A 72 -9.32 -7.38 -12.05
CA TRP A 72 -10.36 -8.38 -11.83
C TRP A 72 -11.75 -7.76 -11.62
N ALA A 73 -11.83 -6.54 -11.10
CA ALA A 73 -13.08 -5.79 -11.08
C ALA A 73 -13.52 -5.37 -12.49
N HIS A 74 -12.58 -4.91 -13.34
CA HIS A 74 -12.84 -4.58 -14.74
C HIS A 74 -13.39 -5.80 -15.51
N VAL A 75 -12.69 -6.93 -15.44
CA VAL A 75 -13.12 -8.19 -16.06
C VAL A 75 -14.44 -8.68 -15.49
N GLY A 76 -14.62 -8.61 -14.16
CA GLY A 76 -15.83 -9.01 -13.47
C GLY A 76 -17.07 -8.18 -13.86
N ALA A 77 -16.86 -6.90 -14.15
CA ALA A 77 -17.90 -6.01 -14.66
C ALA A 77 -18.17 -6.17 -16.17
N GLY A 78 -17.49 -7.12 -16.85
CA GLY A 78 -17.66 -7.42 -18.27
C GLY A 78 -16.72 -6.66 -19.20
N GLY A 79 -15.68 -6.03 -18.66
CA GLY A 79 -14.63 -5.39 -19.45
C GLY A 79 -13.72 -6.40 -20.16
N ASP A 80 -13.07 -5.93 -21.22
CA ASP A 80 -12.13 -6.73 -22.00
C ASP A 80 -10.80 -6.86 -21.24
N PRO A 81 -10.35 -8.09 -20.88
CA PRO A 81 -9.10 -8.29 -20.15
C PRO A 81 -7.85 -7.79 -20.90
N ASP A 82 -7.92 -7.68 -22.23
CA ASP A 82 -6.81 -7.24 -23.08
C ASP A 82 -6.92 -5.75 -23.47
N SER A 83 -7.84 -5.00 -22.88
CA SER A 83 -8.05 -3.57 -23.14
C SER A 83 -6.80 -2.74 -22.83
N GLU A 84 -6.26 -2.02 -23.83
CA GLU A 84 -5.15 -1.10 -23.66
C GLU A 84 -5.49 0.00 -22.61
N VAL A 85 -6.72 0.48 -22.59
CA VAL A 85 -7.19 1.47 -21.60
C VAL A 85 -7.16 0.90 -20.19
N ALA A 86 -7.50 -0.38 -20.03
CA ALA A 86 -7.42 -1.04 -18.73
C ALA A 86 -5.96 -1.27 -18.30
N VAL A 87 -5.06 -1.60 -19.23
CA VAL A 87 -3.61 -1.71 -18.94
C VAL A 87 -3.03 -0.36 -18.55
N ASP A 88 -3.41 0.74 -19.24
CA ASP A 88 -2.99 2.10 -18.90
C ASP A 88 -3.47 2.51 -17.51
N ALA A 89 -4.71 2.23 -17.16
CA ALA A 89 -5.25 2.53 -15.84
C ALA A 89 -4.58 1.70 -14.72
N ALA A 90 -4.29 0.42 -14.98
CA ALA A 90 -3.55 -0.43 -14.06
C ALA A 90 -2.12 0.11 -13.83
N ALA A 91 -1.44 0.56 -14.89
CA ALA A 91 -0.13 1.21 -14.81
C ALA A 91 -0.21 2.56 -14.08
N ALA A 92 -1.27 3.35 -14.30
CA ALA A 92 -1.51 4.61 -13.58
C ALA A 92 -1.64 4.39 -12.06
N ILE A 93 -2.37 3.35 -11.64
CA ILE A 93 -2.53 2.98 -10.23
C ILE A 93 -1.17 2.62 -9.59
N GLU A 94 -0.33 1.87 -10.29
CA GLU A 94 1.00 1.49 -9.77
C GLU A 94 1.96 2.69 -9.75
N MET A 95 1.89 3.57 -10.76
CA MET A 95 2.68 4.80 -10.80
C MET A 95 2.27 5.76 -9.67
N LEU A 96 0.96 5.89 -9.39
CA LEU A 96 0.46 6.63 -8.23
C LEU A 96 0.93 6.00 -6.91
N HIS A 97 1.05 4.68 -6.86
CA HIS A 97 1.61 4.02 -5.69
C HIS A 97 3.10 4.35 -5.49
N ALA A 98 3.87 4.43 -6.58
CA ALA A 98 5.27 4.87 -6.50
C ALA A 98 5.40 6.31 -5.99
N PHE A 99 4.52 7.23 -6.43
CA PHE A 99 4.41 8.58 -5.84
C PHE A 99 4.19 8.52 -4.34
N ALA A 100 3.18 7.76 -3.89
CA ALA A 100 2.85 7.66 -2.46
C ALA A 100 4.02 7.12 -1.64
N LEU A 101 4.73 6.08 -2.13
CA LEU A 101 5.89 5.51 -1.46
C LEU A 101 7.08 6.47 -1.38
N ALA A 102 7.37 7.21 -2.48
CA ALA A 102 8.49 8.16 -2.51
C ALA A 102 8.29 9.30 -1.50
N HIS A 103 7.04 9.79 -1.34
CA HIS A 103 6.72 10.85 -0.39
C HIS A 103 6.61 10.32 1.04
N ASP A 104 6.04 9.13 1.24
CA ASP A 104 5.95 8.45 2.55
C ASP A 104 7.34 8.25 3.17
N ASP A 105 8.31 7.77 2.38
CA ASP A 105 9.70 7.59 2.84
C ASP A 105 10.36 8.88 3.34
N VAL A 106 10.02 10.04 2.75
CA VAL A 106 10.49 11.34 3.23
C VAL A 106 9.79 11.75 4.52
N MET A 107 8.47 11.58 4.59
CA MET A 107 7.65 11.96 5.76
C MET A 107 7.97 11.11 6.99
N ASP A 108 8.19 9.81 6.79
CA ASP A 108 8.51 8.84 7.84
C ASP A 108 10.02 8.75 8.13
N HIS A 109 10.85 9.47 7.37
CA HIS A 109 12.31 9.40 7.44
C HIS A 109 12.88 7.99 7.21
N SER A 110 12.15 7.15 6.47
CA SER A 110 12.55 5.78 6.18
C SER A 110 13.74 5.74 5.24
N SER A 111 14.89 5.23 5.70
CA SER A 111 16.13 5.17 4.91
C SER A 111 16.16 4.01 3.91
N SER A 112 15.28 3.02 4.05
CA SER A 112 15.21 1.83 3.19
C SER A 112 13.77 1.48 2.83
N ARG A 113 13.61 0.85 1.65
CA ARG A 113 12.35 0.32 1.15
C ARG A 113 12.58 -0.99 0.41
N ARG A 114 11.96 -2.09 0.89
CA ARG A 114 12.11 -3.43 0.27
C ARG A 114 13.57 -3.91 0.18
N GLY A 115 14.37 -3.65 1.22
CA GLY A 115 15.78 -4.02 1.28
C GLY A 115 16.74 -3.13 0.48
N GLU A 116 16.23 -2.13 -0.26
CA GLU A 116 17.01 -1.16 -1.01
C GLU A 116 16.99 0.22 -0.33
N PRO A 117 17.96 1.11 -0.55
CA PRO A 117 17.88 2.49 -0.08
C PRO A 117 16.65 3.20 -0.64
N SER A 118 15.92 3.94 0.19
CA SER A 118 14.85 4.83 -0.26
C SER A 118 15.39 5.90 -1.23
N ILE A 119 14.51 6.54 -2.01
CA ILE A 119 14.93 7.54 -3.00
C ILE A 119 15.73 8.66 -2.33
N TRP A 120 15.24 9.21 -1.21
CA TRP A 120 15.98 10.29 -0.54
C TRP A 120 17.35 9.84 -0.03
N GLN A 121 17.45 8.63 0.51
CA GLN A 121 18.74 8.09 0.98
C GLN A 121 19.72 7.84 -0.18
N ARG A 122 19.23 7.32 -1.32
CA ARG A 122 20.04 7.15 -2.54
C ARG A 122 20.64 8.49 -2.98
N PHE A 123 19.82 9.55 -3.05
CA PHE A 123 20.31 10.88 -3.48
C PHE A 123 21.15 11.59 -2.42
N ALA A 124 20.93 11.38 -1.13
CA ALA A 124 21.81 11.84 -0.08
C ALA A 124 23.22 11.21 -0.20
N THR A 125 23.28 9.90 -0.47
CA THR A 125 24.54 9.20 -0.74
C THR A 125 25.21 9.74 -2.01
N PHE A 126 24.46 9.90 -3.10
CA PHE A 126 24.94 10.45 -4.36
C PHE A 126 25.51 11.87 -4.20
N HIS A 127 24.88 12.71 -3.39
CA HIS A 127 25.41 14.04 -3.03
C HIS A 127 26.77 13.94 -2.31
N GLY A 128 26.87 13.05 -1.32
CA GLY A 128 28.10 12.85 -0.56
C GLY A 128 29.26 12.34 -1.43
N ASP A 129 29.01 11.35 -2.29
CA ASP A 129 29.99 10.75 -3.19
C ASP A 129 30.57 11.77 -4.19
N ASN A 130 29.75 12.74 -4.60
CA ASN A 130 30.20 13.84 -5.47
C ASN A 130 30.80 15.03 -4.70
N ALA A 131 30.88 14.95 -3.38
CA ALA A 131 31.39 16.02 -2.52
C ALA A 131 30.76 17.39 -2.80
N TRP A 132 29.42 17.42 -3.05
CA TRP A 132 28.70 18.65 -3.35
C TRP A 132 28.54 19.52 -2.11
N LYS A 133 28.22 20.81 -2.32
CA LYS A 133 27.99 21.75 -1.22
C LYS A 133 26.54 21.65 -0.72
N GLY A 134 26.35 21.91 0.56
CA GLY A 134 25.05 21.90 1.22
C GLY A 134 24.83 20.64 2.04
N ASP A 135 23.62 20.47 2.55
CA ASP A 135 23.23 19.29 3.31
C ASP A 135 22.79 18.17 2.36
N ALA A 136 23.36 16.98 2.52
CA ALA A 136 23.10 15.83 1.67
C ALA A 136 21.67 15.30 1.85
N ARG A 137 21.14 15.36 3.07
CA ARG A 137 19.79 14.92 3.38
C ARG A 137 18.75 15.86 2.76
N ASP A 138 18.92 17.17 2.93
CA ASP A 138 18.03 18.18 2.34
C ASP A 138 17.95 18.00 0.81
N PHE A 139 19.10 17.73 0.17
CA PHE A 139 19.16 17.43 -1.26
C PHE A 139 18.40 16.14 -1.60
N GLY A 140 18.65 15.07 -0.86
CA GLY A 140 17.98 13.77 -1.05
C GLY A 140 16.46 13.86 -0.92
N GLU A 141 15.98 14.51 0.15
CA GLU A 141 14.55 14.72 0.40
C GLU A 141 13.90 15.58 -0.72
N ALA A 142 14.55 16.66 -1.14
CA ALA A 142 14.06 17.49 -2.25
C ALA A 142 13.93 16.70 -3.55
N VAL A 143 14.93 15.85 -3.88
CA VAL A 143 14.87 15.02 -5.10
C VAL A 143 13.80 13.94 -4.97
N ALA A 144 13.62 13.31 -3.80
CA ALA A 144 12.59 12.30 -3.60
C ALA A 144 11.17 12.88 -3.78
N ILE A 145 10.91 14.10 -3.30
CA ILE A 145 9.65 14.82 -3.55
C ILE A 145 9.44 15.00 -5.04
N LEU A 146 10.45 15.48 -5.78
CA LEU A 146 10.34 15.69 -7.23
C LEU A 146 10.14 14.39 -8.02
N VAL A 147 10.78 13.30 -7.61
CA VAL A 147 10.58 11.97 -8.22
C VAL A 147 9.16 11.46 -7.97
N GLY A 148 8.63 11.67 -6.77
CA GLY A 148 7.23 11.40 -6.47
C GLY A 148 6.29 12.21 -7.36
N ASP A 149 6.52 13.51 -7.51
CA ASP A 149 5.71 14.38 -8.39
C ASP A 149 5.79 13.95 -9.88
N LEU A 150 6.95 13.50 -10.35
CA LEU A 150 7.09 12.92 -11.69
C LEU A 150 6.20 11.68 -11.84
N ALA A 151 6.21 10.77 -10.88
CA ALA A 151 5.36 9.59 -10.88
C ALA A 151 3.87 9.97 -10.89
N HIS A 152 3.46 10.97 -10.11
CA HIS A 152 2.08 11.46 -10.05
C HIS A 152 1.63 12.05 -11.41
N VAL A 153 2.45 12.87 -12.05
CA VAL A 153 2.14 13.46 -13.37
C VAL A 153 2.07 12.37 -14.45
N ILE A 154 2.95 11.39 -14.43
CA ILE A 154 2.92 10.25 -15.37
C ILE A 154 1.64 9.43 -15.14
N ALA A 155 1.25 9.16 -13.89
CA ALA A 155 0.01 8.47 -13.57
C ALA A 155 -1.22 9.20 -14.15
N ASP A 156 -1.30 10.51 -13.99
CA ASP A 156 -2.39 11.31 -14.55
C ASP A 156 -2.41 11.26 -16.09
N SER A 157 -1.25 11.20 -16.73
CA SER A 157 -1.17 11.13 -18.19
C SER A 157 -1.74 9.83 -18.77
N LEU A 158 -1.66 8.71 -18.01
CA LEU A 158 -2.15 7.39 -18.41
C LEU A 158 -3.67 7.25 -18.30
N ILE A 159 -4.33 8.06 -17.46
CA ILE A 159 -5.77 7.96 -17.20
C ILE A 159 -6.56 9.17 -17.72
N ARG A 160 -5.87 10.07 -18.44
CA ARG A 160 -6.46 11.28 -19.00
C ARG A 160 -7.48 10.94 -20.11
N ASP A 161 -8.42 11.86 -20.28
CA ASP A 161 -9.42 11.84 -21.36
C ASP A 161 -10.40 10.64 -21.31
N LEU A 162 -10.56 10.02 -20.13
CA LEU A 162 -11.56 8.99 -19.89
C LEU A 162 -12.91 9.60 -19.45
N SER A 163 -13.88 8.76 -19.16
CA SER A 163 -15.25 9.22 -18.78
C SER A 163 -15.23 10.09 -17.52
N PRO A 164 -16.29 10.91 -17.30
CA PRO A 164 -16.44 11.68 -16.06
C PRO A 164 -16.43 10.83 -14.79
N ASP A 165 -17.01 9.62 -14.82
CA ASP A 165 -17.03 8.70 -13.68
C ASP A 165 -15.62 8.24 -13.33
N VAL A 166 -14.82 7.84 -14.34
CA VAL A 166 -13.41 7.46 -14.17
C VAL A 166 -12.61 8.62 -13.57
N SER A 167 -12.78 9.82 -14.13
CA SER A 167 -12.10 11.04 -13.65
C SER A 167 -12.51 11.38 -12.21
N GLY A 168 -13.80 11.22 -11.87
CA GLY A 168 -14.32 11.42 -10.51
C GLY A 168 -13.69 10.45 -9.51
N ILE A 169 -13.70 9.15 -9.81
CA ILE A 169 -13.12 8.11 -8.94
C ILE A 169 -11.61 8.29 -8.79
N TRP A 170 -10.90 8.65 -9.87
CA TRP A 170 -9.47 8.92 -9.85
C TRP A 170 -9.13 10.12 -8.96
N ASN A 171 -9.94 11.19 -9.01
CA ASN A 171 -9.78 12.34 -8.14
C ASN A 171 -10.01 11.98 -6.66
N GLU A 172 -11.11 11.25 -6.36
CA GLU A 172 -11.40 10.78 -5.01
C GLU A 172 -10.28 9.90 -4.45
N LEU A 173 -9.77 8.96 -5.25
CA LEU A 173 -8.66 8.08 -4.84
C LEU A 173 -7.44 8.90 -4.40
N ARG A 174 -7.04 9.92 -5.20
CA ARG A 174 -5.89 10.78 -4.89
C ARG A 174 -6.14 11.67 -3.67
N LEU A 175 -7.33 12.23 -3.53
CA LEU A 175 -7.70 13.03 -2.36
C LEU A 175 -7.70 12.18 -1.09
N GLU A 176 -8.30 11.01 -1.13
CA GLU A 176 -8.42 10.11 0.03
C GLU A 176 -7.05 9.65 0.54
N VAL A 177 -6.12 9.26 -0.33
CA VAL A 177 -4.77 8.86 0.10
C VAL A 177 -4.01 10.01 0.73
N ASN A 178 -4.12 11.23 0.19
CA ASN A 178 -3.48 12.42 0.77
C ASN A 178 -4.10 12.81 2.13
N ILE A 179 -5.42 12.72 2.27
CA ILE A 179 -6.11 12.94 3.55
C ILE A 179 -5.67 11.89 4.57
N GLY A 180 -5.63 10.61 4.16
CA GLY A 180 -5.15 9.53 5.02
C GLY A 180 -3.71 9.74 5.48
N GLN A 181 -2.82 10.16 4.58
CA GLN A 181 -1.43 10.47 4.90
C GLN A 181 -1.30 11.65 5.85
N TYR A 182 -2.09 12.71 5.67
CA TYR A 182 -2.11 13.83 6.61
C TYR A 182 -2.54 13.40 8.02
N LEU A 183 -3.58 12.55 8.12
CA LEU A 183 -4.04 12.03 9.41
C LEU A 183 -2.97 11.16 10.08
N ASP A 184 -2.22 10.38 9.30
CA ASP A 184 -1.13 9.55 9.80
C ASP A 184 0.02 10.42 10.36
N VAL A 185 0.50 11.39 9.59
CA VAL A 185 1.53 12.34 10.05
C VAL A 185 1.07 13.09 11.32
N LEU A 186 -0.20 13.55 11.35
CA LEU A 186 -0.75 14.23 12.51
C LEU A 186 -0.78 13.34 13.75
N SER A 187 -1.18 12.07 13.58
CA SER A 187 -1.26 11.10 14.68
C SER A 187 0.12 10.77 15.27
N GLY A 188 1.14 10.70 14.43
CA GLY A 188 2.55 10.50 14.84
C GLY A 188 3.04 11.60 15.77
N VAL A 189 2.68 12.87 15.51
CA VAL A 189 3.10 14.00 16.36
C VAL A 189 2.20 14.23 17.58
N THR A 190 0.92 13.90 17.51
CA THR A 190 -0.01 14.02 18.65
C THR A 190 0.07 12.85 19.61
N ARG A 191 0.64 11.72 19.16
CA ARG A 191 0.75 10.44 19.89
C ARG A 191 -0.58 10.00 20.50
N THR A 192 -1.66 10.11 19.71
CA THR A 192 -3.00 9.72 20.13
C THR A 192 -3.23 8.27 19.68
N PHE A 193 -3.16 7.35 20.63
CA PHE A 193 -3.39 5.92 20.41
C PHE A 193 -4.86 5.56 20.72
N ASP A 194 -5.81 6.04 19.90
CA ASP A 194 -7.21 5.69 20.01
C ASP A 194 -7.70 4.90 18.77
N GLN A 195 -8.60 3.96 19.01
CA GLN A 195 -9.11 3.05 17.99
C GLN A 195 -9.83 3.78 16.84
N GLU A 196 -10.56 4.85 17.12
CA GLU A 196 -11.30 5.58 16.10
C GLU A 196 -10.37 6.34 15.16
N GLY A 197 -9.32 6.97 15.71
CA GLY A 197 -8.27 7.64 14.93
C GLY A 197 -7.50 6.68 14.07
N ALA A 198 -7.01 5.57 14.65
CA ALA A 198 -6.31 4.52 13.93
C ALA A 198 -7.18 3.96 12.79
N ARG A 199 -8.47 3.70 13.03
CA ARG A 199 -9.39 3.19 12.01
C ARG A 199 -9.61 4.17 10.86
N ARG A 200 -9.71 5.47 11.11
CA ARG A 200 -9.80 6.49 10.05
C ARG A 200 -8.55 6.51 9.18
N ILE A 201 -7.36 6.48 9.77
CA ILE A 201 -6.09 6.42 9.03
C ILE A 201 -6.07 5.19 8.13
N LEU A 202 -6.32 4.03 8.69
CA LEU A 202 -6.37 2.74 8.02
C LEU A 202 -7.35 2.75 6.84
N GLU A 203 -8.55 3.32 7.02
CA GLU A 203 -9.56 3.41 5.97
C GLU A 203 -9.10 4.29 4.80
N TYR A 204 -8.62 5.50 5.07
CA TYR A 204 -8.30 6.47 4.02
C TYR A 204 -6.90 6.28 3.43
N LYS A 205 -5.87 6.03 4.26
CA LYS A 205 -4.50 5.84 3.78
C LYS A 205 -4.35 4.54 2.98
N THR A 206 -5.05 3.47 3.37
CA THR A 206 -4.84 2.14 2.76
C THR A 206 -6.11 1.50 2.23
N GLY A 207 -7.16 1.38 3.01
CA GLY A 207 -8.33 0.57 2.67
C GLY A 207 -9.01 1.00 1.38
N ARG A 208 -9.40 2.27 1.29
CA ARG A 208 -10.05 2.82 0.11
C ARG A 208 -9.09 2.88 -1.08
N TYR A 209 -7.92 3.43 -0.85
CA TYR A 209 -6.90 3.62 -1.87
C TYR A 209 -6.41 2.29 -2.49
N SER A 210 -6.19 1.26 -1.67
CA SER A 210 -5.56 0.02 -2.14
C SER A 210 -6.54 -1.00 -2.71
N VAL A 211 -7.82 -0.97 -2.29
CA VAL A 211 -8.81 -1.97 -2.69
C VAL A 211 -10.08 -1.35 -3.26
N GLN A 212 -10.80 -0.56 -2.46
CA GLN A 212 -12.13 -0.07 -2.86
C GLN A 212 -12.09 0.77 -4.14
N ARG A 213 -11.21 1.77 -4.22
CA ARG A 213 -11.13 2.65 -5.40
C ARG A 213 -10.59 1.97 -6.65
N PRO A 214 -9.57 1.08 -6.59
CA PRO A 214 -9.23 0.21 -7.71
C PRO A 214 -10.40 -0.61 -8.24
N LEU A 215 -11.23 -1.21 -7.36
CA LEU A 215 -12.44 -1.94 -7.79
C LEU A 215 -13.44 -1.01 -8.50
N HIS A 216 -13.72 0.15 -7.93
CA HIS A 216 -14.60 1.16 -8.53
C HIS A 216 -14.10 1.62 -9.89
N LEU A 217 -12.79 1.88 -10.00
CA LEU A 217 -12.15 2.30 -11.25
C LEU A 217 -12.27 1.23 -12.33
N GLY A 218 -12.10 -0.06 -11.95
CA GLY A 218 -12.29 -1.20 -12.84
C GLY A 218 -13.70 -1.27 -13.40
N ALA A 219 -14.73 -1.13 -12.56
CA ALA A 219 -16.12 -1.09 -12.98
C ALA A 219 -16.44 0.13 -13.87
N ALA A 220 -15.86 1.30 -13.54
CA ALA A 220 -16.09 2.53 -14.31
C ALA A 220 -15.49 2.45 -15.71
N ILE A 221 -14.28 1.89 -15.87
CA ILE A 221 -13.65 1.67 -17.19
C ILE A 221 -14.40 0.62 -18.01
N ALA A 222 -15.05 -0.37 -17.35
CA ALA A 222 -15.96 -1.30 -18.00
C ALA A 222 -17.32 -0.66 -18.35
N GLY A 223 -17.58 0.60 -18.00
CA GLY A 223 -18.85 1.31 -18.22
C GLY A 223 -19.99 0.80 -17.33
N ARG A 224 -19.69 0.17 -16.20
CA ARG A 224 -20.67 -0.49 -15.32
C ARG A 224 -20.56 -0.01 -13.86
N PHE A 225 -20.11 1.23 -13.63
CA PHE A 225 -19.90 1.76 -12.27
C PHE A 225 -21.17 1.71 -11.42
N GLU A 226 -22.30 2.19 -11.96
CA GLU A 226 -23.58 2.23 -11.23
C GLU A 226 -24.05 0.84 -10.78
N ASP A 227 -23.77 -0.20 -11.57
CA ASP A 227 -24.17 -1.58 -11.24
C ASP A 227 -23.31 -2.20 -10.13
N TYR A 228 -22.02 -1.81 -10.05
CA TYR A 228 -21.05 -2.43 -9.18
C TYR A 228 -20.53 -1.54 -8.06
N CYS A 229 -20.89 -0.25 -8.01
CA CYS A 229 -20.43 0.67 -6.96
C CYS A 229 -20.72 0.14 -5.56
N VAL A 230 -21.96 -0.27 -5.28
CA VAL A 230 -22.36 -0.79 -3.96
C VAL A 230 -21.75 -2.17 -3.68
N PRO A 231 -21.83 -3.19 -4.57
CA PRO A 231 -21.17 -4.47 -4.35
C PRO A 231 -19.67 -4.34 -4.10
N PHE A 232 -18.96 -3.52 -4.89
CA PHE A 232 -17.52 -3.33 -4.72
C PHE A 232 -17.16 -2.49 -3.50
N THR A 233 -18.04 -1.61 -3.03
CA THR A 233 -17.86 -0.95 -1.73
C THR A 233 -17.96 -1.96 -0.60
N ASN A 234 -19.02 -2.80 -0.59
CA ASN A 234 -19.27 -3.77 0.46
C ASN A 234 -18.19 -4.86 0.53
N PHE A 235 -17.60 -5.24 -0.60
CA PHE A 235 -16.47 -6.15 -0.67
C PHE A 235 -15.14 -5.45 -0.36
N GLY A 236 -14.88 -4.32 -1.01
CA GLY A 236 -13.55 -3.70 -1.03
C GLY A 236 -13.17 -3.01 0.27
N GLN A 237 -14.13 -2.39 0.96
CA GLN A 237 -13.84 -1.70 2.21
C GLN A 237 -13.38 -2.67 3.33
N PRO A 238 -14.09 -3.78 3.62
CA PRO A 238 -13.63 -4.75 4.60
C PRO A 238 -12.29 -5.40 4.22
N VAL A 239 -12.08 -5.75 2.93
CA VAL A 239 -10.79 -6.31 2.48
C VAL A 239 -9.65 -5.31 2.66
N GLY A 240 -9.89 -4.04 2.34
CA GLY A 240 -8.88 -3.00 2.49
C GLY A 240 -8.49 -2.74 3.95
N VAL A 241 -9.47 -2.82 4.87
CA VAL A 241 -9.21 -2.76 6.31
C VAL A 241 -8.41 -3.99 6.77
N ALA A 242 -8.83 -5.19 6.40
CA ALA A 242 -8.12 -6.43 6.74
C ALA A 242 -6.68 -6.43 6.21
N PHE A 243 -6.46 -5.87 5.01
CA PHE A 243 -5.14 -5.71 4.41
C PHE A 243 -4.21 -4.86 5.29
N GLN A 244 -4.66 -3.68 5.76
CA GLN A 244 -3.83 -2.83 6.61
C GLN A 244 -3.62 -3.44 8.00
N LEU A 245 -4.66 -4.03 8.61
CA LEU A 245 -4.50 -4.73 9.88
C LEU A 245 -3.46 -5.85 9.80
N ARG A 246 -3.38 -6.55 8.66
CA ARG A 246 -2.31 -7.52 8.40
C ARG A 246 -0.94 -6.85 8.29
N ASP A 247 -0.84 -5.69 7.62
CA ASP A 247 0.41 -4.94 7.55
C ASP A 247 0.87 -4.46 8.93
N ASP A 248 -0.05 -3.98 9.78
CA ASP A 248 0.24 -3.57 11.15
C ASP A 248 0.80 -4.74 11.98
N LEU A 249 0.26 -5.95 11.82
CA LEU A 249 0.80 -7.16 12.47
C LEU A 249 2.20 -7.50 11.93
N LEU A 250 2.40 -7.44 10.63
CA LEU A 250 3.70 -7.70 10.01
C LEU A 250 4.74 -6.64 10.38
N GLY A 251 4.36 -5.37 10.55
CA GLY A 251 5.24 -4.29 10.99
C GLY A 251 5.77 -4.48 12.41
N VAL A 252 5.05 -5.24 13.25
CA VAL A 252 5.45 -5.54 14.63
C VAL A 252 6.11 -6.92 14.77
N PHE A 253 5.57 -7.96 14.12
CA PHE A 253 5.94 -9.37 14.31
C PHE A 253 6.58 -10.01 13.09
N GLY A 254 6.61 -9.33 11.92
CA GLY A 254 7.12 -9.89 10.68
C GLY A 254 8.61 -10.19 10.73
N ASP A 255 9.04 -11.20 9.97
CA ASP A 255 10.45 -11.54 9.79
C ASP A 255 11.11 -10.54 8.83
N GLU A 256 12.33 -10.08 9.16
CA GLU A 256 13.09 -9.14 8.34
C GLU A 256 13.41 -9.70 6.94
N GLU A 257 13.69 -11.01 6.85
CA GLU A 257 13.97 -11.67 5.57
C GLU A 257 12.73 -11.71 4.66
N GLU A 258 11.51 -11.76 5.26
CA GLU A 258 10.25 -11.80 4.52
C GLU A 258 9.69 -10.41 4.21
N THR A 259 9.78 -9.48 5.15
CA THR A 259 9.19 -8.13 5.04
C THR A 259 10.11 -7.11 4.37
N GLY A 260 11.43 -7.35 4.39
CA GLY A 260 12.45 -6.41 3.91
C GLY A 260 12.59 -5.16 4.79
N LYS A 261 12.06 -5.19 6.02
CA LYS A 261 12.16 -4.14 7.05
C LYS A 261 12.66 -4.72 8.36
N PRO A 262 13.37 -3.94 9.19
CA PRO A 262 13.79 -4.39 10.53
C PRO A 262 12.58 -4.78 11.39
N VAL A 263 12.70 -5.85 12.18
CA VAL A 263 11.65 -6.28 13.11
C VAL A 263 11.27 -5.13 14.04
N GLY A 264 9.95 -4.85 14.15
CA GLY A 264 9.42 -3.80 15.02
C GLY A 264 9.69 -2.37 14.50
N ASP A 265 9.81 -2.19 13.19
CA ASP A 265 10.02 -0.88 12.56
C ASP A 265 8.89 0.10 12.90
N ASP A 266 7.64 -0.34 12.82
CA ASP A 266 6.47 0.47 13.20
C ASP A 266 6.49 0.89 14.67
N LEU A 267 7.08 0.08 15.57
CA LEU A 267 7.27 0.42 16.98
C LEU A 267 8.32 1.53 17.16
N ARG A 268 9.39 1.51 16.34
CA ARG A 268 10.42 2.58 16.34
C ARG A 268 9.88 3.88 15.79
N GLU A 269 9.10 3.82 14.71
CA GLU A 269 8.44 4.98 14.11
C GLU A 269 7.34 5.54 15.01
N GLY A 270 6.84 4.74 15.98
CA GLY A 270 5.78 5.15 16.90
C GLY A 270 4.41 5.26 16.24
N LYS A 271 4.16 4.44 15.22
CA LYS A 271 2.89 4.44 14.46
C LYS A 271 1.71 4.08 15.38
N PRO A 272 0.66 4.90 15.43
CA PRO A 272 -0.55 4.63 16.22
C PRO A 272 -1.47 3.66 15.47
N THR A 273 -1.00 2.42 15.27
CA THR A 273 -1.77 1.38 14.58
C THR A 273 -2.93 0.88 15.45
N SER A 274 -3.92 0.22 14.82
CA SER A 274 -5.01 -0.43 15.54
C SER A 274 -4.51 -1.50 16.53
N LEU A 275 -3.41 -2.18 16.20
CA LEU A 275 -2.77 -3.16 17.08
C LEU A 275 -2.23 -2.49 18.36
N VAL A 276 -1.50 -1.39 18.21
CA VAL A 276 -0.94 -0.62 19.33
C VAL A 276 -2.06 -0.02 20.18
N ALA A 277 -3.08 0.57 19.56
CA ALA A 277 -4.23 1.12 20.27
C ALA A 277 -4.96 0.03 21.10
N ALA A 278 -5.16 -1.16 20.52
CA ALA A 278 -5.75 -2.29 21.22
C ALA A 278 -4.93 -2.75 22.44
N ALA A 279 -3.59 -2.71 22.35
CA ALA A 279 -2.71 -3.01 23.48
C ALA A 279 -2.83 -1.96 24.58
N PHE A 280 -2.81 -0.67 24.26
CA PHE A 280 -2.99 0.40 25.24
C PHE A 280 -4.32 0.35 26.00
N GLU A 281 -5.42 0.00 25.32
CA GLU A 281 -6.74 -0.12 25.95
C GLU A 281 -6.83 -1.26 26.98
N ARG A 282 -5.99 -2.31 26.84
CA ARG A 282 -6.05 -3.55 27.65
C ARG A 282 -4.94 -3.65 28.68
N ALA A 283 -3.91 -2.84 28.55
CA ALA A 283 -2.71 -2.90 29.38
C ALA A 283 -2.97 -2.50 30.83
N ASP A 284 -2.38 -3.24 31.75
CA ASP A 284 -2.26 -2.82 33.15
C ASP A 284 -1.20 -1.69 33.32
N GLN A 285 -1.02 -1.21 34.56
CA GLN A 285 -0.13 -0.08 34.82
C GLN A 285 1.35 -0.41 34.54
N GLY A 286 1.79 -1.64 34.76
CA GLY A 286 3.16 -2.08 34.46
C GLY A 286 3.38 -2.20 32.95
N GLN A 287 2.43 -2.76 32.24
CA GLN A 287 2.43 -2.90 30.79
C GLN A 287 2.38 -1.53 30.09
N LEU A 288 1.63 -0.56 30.61
CA LEU A 288 1.60 0.81 30.09
C LEU A 288 2.97 1.48 30.11
N GLU A 289 3.80 1.24 31.13
CA GLU A 289 5.17 1.79 31.16
C GLU A 289 6.05 1.25 30.04
N VAL A 290 5.87 -0.03 29.66
CA VAL A 290 6.57 -0.62 28.52
C VAL A 290 6.05 -0.04 27.19
N LEU A 291 4.72 0.05 27.01
CA LEU A 291 4.13 0.60 25.78
C LEU A 291 4.49 2.08 25.54
N LYS A 292 4.77 2.87 26.58
CA LYS A 292 5.24 4.25 26.44
C LYS A 292 6.59 4.41 25.76
N LEU A 293 7.36 3.32 25.65
CA LEU A 293 8.62 3.32 24.91
C LEU A 293 8.41 3.41 23.39
N ILE A 294 7.24 3.06 22.88
CA ILE A 294 6.91 3.14 21.44
C ILE A 294 7.18 4.55 20.91
N GLY A 295 7.89 4.63 19.78
CA GLY A 295 8.33 5.89 19.16
C GLY A 295 9.54 6.53 19.82
N SER A 296 10.27 5.83 20.68
CA SER A 296 11.56 6.29 21.20
C SER A 296 12.67 5.99 20.19
N HIS A 297 13.52 6.98 19.92
CA HIS A 297 14.61 6.85 18.93
C HIS A 297 15.68 5.78 19.28
N ASP A 298 15.79 5.42 20.56
CA ASP A 298 16.84 4.54 21.07
C ASP A 298 16.32 3.15 21.47
N LEU A 299 15.21 2.67 20.85
CA LEU A 299 14.66 1.34 21.12
C LEU A 299 15.67 0.24 20.80
N THR A 300 16.07 -0.50 21.84
CA THR A 300 16.89 -1.70 21.69
C THR A 300 16.08 -2.90 21.23
N SER A 301 16.76 -3.97 20.80
CA SER A 301 16.06 -5.23 20.45
C SER A 301 15.34 -5.83 21.69
N THR A 302 15.83 -5.59 22.90
CA THR A 302 15.18 -6.01 24.15
C THR A 302 13.87 -5.25 24.35
N ASP A 303 13.90 -3.92 24.21
CA ASP A 303 12.69 -3.07 24.35
C ASP A 303 11.61 -3.49 23.34
N ILE A 304 11.99 -3.79 22.09
CA ILE A 304 11.06 -4.28 21.08
C ILE A 304 10.46 -5.61 21.51
N SER A 305 11.27 -6.55 21.99
CA SER A 305 10.77 -7.84 22.48
C SER A 305 9.84 -7.68 23.69
N ASP A 306 10.13 -6.77 24.59
CA ASP A 306 9.28 -6.48 25.75
C ASP A 306 7.94 -5.87 25.30
N ILE A 307 7.95 -4.95 24.33
CA ILE A 307 6.71 -4.39 23.76
C ILE A 307 5.90 -5.48 23.06
N GLN A 308 6.54 -6.32 22.23
CA GLN A 308 5.87 -7.45 21.56
C GLN A 308 5.21 -8.39 22.58
N ASN A 309 5.90 -8.73 23.68
CA ASN A 309 5.35 -9.56 24.76
C ASN A 309 4.12 -8.91 25.39
N VAL A 310 4.14 -7.60 25.67
CA VAL A 310 2.97 -6.88 26.21
C VAL A 310 1.80 -6.92 25.21
N ILE A 311 2.04 -6.76 23.91
CA ILE A 311 0.99 -6.84 22.88
C ILE A 311 0.35 -8.25 22.88
N ILE A 312 1.14 -9.31 23.08
CA ILE A 312 0.65 -10.68 23.18
C ILE A 312 -0.12 -10.89 24.51
N GLU A 313 0.45 -10.48 25.64
CA GLU A 313 -0.17 -10.65 26.97
C GLU A 313 -1.49 -9.89 27.11
N THR A 314 -1.64 -8.73 26.49
CA THR A 314 -2.89 -7.97 26.40
C THR A 314 -3.91 -8.60 25.44
N GLU A 315 -3.58 -9.69 24.76
CA GLU A 315 -4.38 -10.32 23.69
C GLU A 315 -4.69 -9.39 22.50
N ALA A 316 -3.98 -8.29 22.35
CA ALA A 316 -4.22 -7.34 21.25
C ALA A 316 -4.01 -7.99 19.89
N GLU A 317 -2.96 -8.78 19.71
CA GLU A 317 -2.73 -9.56 18.49
C GLU A 317 -3.93 -10.45 18.14
N ARG A 318 -4.48 -11.20 19.12
CA ARG A 318 -5.62 -12.08 18.91
C ARG A 318 -6.89 -11.32 18.49
N VAL A 319 -7.10 -10.14 19.05
CA VAL A 319 -8.24 -9.27 18.69
C VAL A 319 -8.14 -8.81 17.24
N ILE A 320 -6.96 -8.37 16.81
CA ILE A 320 -6.73 -7.96 15.43
C ILE A 320 -6.87 -9.14 14.45
N GLU A 321 -6.35 -10.32 14.81
CA GLU A 321 -6.53 -11.54 13.99
C GLU A 321 -8.01 -11.95 13.85
N GLU A 322 -8.81 -11.80 14.92
CA GLU A 322 -10.25 -12.04 14.88
C GLU A 322 -10.97 -10.99 14.02
N GLU A 323 -10.55 -9.72 14.08
CA GLU A 323 -11.12 -8.66 13.24
C GLU A 323 -10.81 -8.91 11.76
N ILE A 324 -9.56 -9.25 11.40
CA ILE A 324 -9.17 -9.62 10.03
C ILE A 324 -10.07 -10.74 9.51
N ARG A 325 -10.28 -11.79 10.31
CA ARG A 325 -11.13 -12.93 9.93
C ARG A 325 -12.56 -12.50 9.67
N ASN A 326 -13.16 -11.74 10.58
CA ASN A 326 -14.55 -11.30 10.48
C ASN A 326 -14.77 -10.40 9.26
N LEU A 327 -13.83 -9.47 9.00
CA LEU A 327 -13.86 -8.59 7.84
C LEU A 327 -13.75 -9.38 6.53
N THR A 328 -12.84 -10.34 6.49
CA THR A 328 -12.63 -11.20 5.31
C THR A 328 -13.85 -12.07 5.04
N ASP A 329 -14.42 -12.71 6.06
CA ASP A 329 -15.63 -13.54 5.91
C ASP A 329 -16.84 -12.71 5.44
N SER A 330 -17.01 -11.50 5.98
CA SER A 330 -18.05 -10.56 5.53
C SER A 330 -17.86 -10.15 4.07
N ALA A 331 -16.65 -9.78 3.68
CA ALA A 331 -16.33 -9.41 2.30
C ALA A 331 -16.61 -10.57 1.32
N LEU A 332 -16.19 -11.77 1.65
CA LEU A 332 -16.41 -12.94 0.81
C LEU A 332 -17.91 -13.26 0.63
N SER A 333 -18.72 -13.05 1.65
CA SER A 333 -20.18 -13.19 1.56
C SER A 333 -20.80 -12.15 0.60
N GLU A 334 -20.33 -10.90 0.65
CA GLU A 334 -20.77 -9.84 -0.28
C GLU A 334 -20.35 -10.15 -1.72
N LEU A 335 -19.13 -10.66 -1.92
CA LEU A 335 -18.63 -11.05 -3.23
C LEU A 335 -19.48 -12.18 -3.86
N GLU A 336 -19.96 -13.15 -3.08
CA GLU A 336 -20.87 -14.21 -3.54
C GLU A 336 -22.20 -13.65 -4.04
N SER A 337 -22.65 -12.52 -3.49
CA SER A 337 -23.89 -11.82 -3.88
C SER A 337 -23.72 -10.98 -5.15
N ALA A 338 -22.48 -10.60 -5.48
CA ALA A 338 -22.17 -9.84 -6.67
C ALA A 338 -22.27 -10.73 -7.92
N SER A 339 -23.03 -10.31 -8.92
CA SER A 339 -23.21 -11.05 -10.18
C SER A 339 -21.97 -10.94 -11.08
N LEU A 340 -20.83 -11.46 -10.64
CA LEU A 340 -19.57 -11.48 -11.39
C LEU A 340 -19.40 -12.79 -12.17
N GLY A 341 -18.61 -12.76 -13.25
CA GLY A 341 -18.15 -13.98 -13.91
C GLY A 341 -17.27 -14.83 -12.97
N VAL A 342 -17.36 -16.16 -13.08
CA VAL A 342 -16.71 -17.12 -12.17
C VAL A 342 -15.22 -16.82 -12.02
N LYS A 343 -14.48 -16.62 -13.13
CA LYS A 343 -13.02 -16.35 -13.09
C LYS A 343 -12.69 -15.09 -12.28
N ALA A 344 -13.43 -14.00 -12.47
CA ALA A 344 -13.19 -12.75 -11.74
C ALA A 344 -13.57 -12.88 -10.25
N SER A 345 -14.68 -13.56 -9.95
CA SER A 345 -15.08 -13.83 -8.57
C SER A 345 -14.04 -14.68 -7.82
N ASP A 346 -13.53 -15.74 -8.46
CA ASP A 346 -12.48 -16.59 -7.86
C ASP A 346 -11.18 -15.80 -7.65
N ALA A 347 -10.77 -14.97 -8.61
CA ALA A 347 -9.58 -14.14 -8.50
C ALA A 347 -9.70 -13.07 -7.39
N LEU A 348 -10.84 -12.38 -7.28
CA LEU A 348 -11.07 -11.41 -6.21
C LEU A 348 -11.12 -12.08 -4.83
N ARG A 349 -11.69 -13.29 -4.74
CA ARG A 349 -11.64 -14.12 -3.53
C ARG A 349 -10.21 -14.47 -3.14
N GLU A 350 -9.41 -14.93 -4.12
CA GLU A 350 -7.99 -15.27 -3.92
C GLU A 350 -7.19 -14.05 -3.43
N LEU A 351 -7.38 -12.88 -4.04
CA LEU A 351 -6.75 -11.63 -3.63
C LEU A 351 -7.14 -11.24 -2.19
N ALA A 352 -8.43 -11.33 -1.83
CA ALA A 352 -8.89 -11.00 -0.48
C ALA A 352 -8.24 -11.91 0.57
N LEU A 353 -8.18 -13.22 0.32
CA LEU A 353 -7.51 -14.17 1.20
C LEU A 353 -6.00 -13.91 1.26
N PHE A 354 -5.36 -13.62 0.13
CA PHE A 354 -3.93 -13.32 0.08
C PHE A 354 -3.59 -12.10 0.92
N VAL A 355 -4.25 -10.96 0.74
CA VAL A 355 -3.93 -9.73 1.48
C VAL A 355 -4.24 -9.84 2.97
N ALA A 356 -5.24 -10.63 3.37
CA ALA A 356 -5.64 -10.84 4.75
C ALA A 356 -4.71 -11.80 5.52
N TYR A 357 -4.06 -12.77 4.83
CA TYR A 357 -3.32 -13.86 5.50
C TYR A 357 -1.88 -14.04 5.02
N ARG A 358 -1.35 -13.13 4.21
CA ARG A 358 0.05 -13.16 3.78
C ARG A 358 1.02 -13.05 4.96
N THR A 359 2.23 -13.57 4.77
CA THR A 359 3.32 -13.54 5.76
C THR A 359 4.44 -12.56 5.38
N TYR A 360 4.39 -11.98 4.19
CA TYR A 360 5.44 -11.10 3.62
C TYR A 360 4.86 -9.91 2.86
#